data_fb11a2bfe1da60a7d55874a53c77a0c4
#
_entry.id   fb11a2bfe1da60a7d55874a53c77a0c4
#
_cell.length_a   1.000
_cell.length_b   1.000
_cell.length_c   1.000
_cell.angle_alpha   90.00
_cell.angle_beta   90.00
_cell.angle_gamma   90.00
#
_symmetry.space_group_name_H-M   'P 1'
#
loop_
_entity.id
_entity.type
_entity.pdbx_description
1 polymer ?
#
loop_
_entity_poly.entity_id
_entity_poly.type
_entity_poly.pdbx_seq_one_letter_code
_entity_poly.pdbx_strand_id
1 'polypeptide(L)'
;MNNFKNTFDLYDWDQLEKEIYGFSGADVKTVLSKNKITIGDFKILISPAAKPFIEEMAQRSSAITKKRFGNTIQMYLPMYLSNECQNICTYCGFSMTNKIKRKTLSDKEILDEVAHIKRLGYDHILLVTGEANRTVGVSYLKNAIKLIQSHFSNISIEVQPLDQEEYENLIEEGLYAVLVYQETYHKATYKTHHPKGKKSNFDYRLDTPDRLGRAGIHKIGLGALFGLEDWRVDSFFTALHLKYLQKNYWKTKYSISFPRLRPHQGDVMPKVEMTDSDLVQLICAYRLLDEDVELSMSTRESETFRNNIVNLGITSISAESKTNPGGYAVEPESLEQFEISDERSTEEIKQMIQSQGYEVVWKDWDKSYFKIV
;
A
#
# COMPACT_ATOMS: atom_id res chain seq x y z
N MET A 1 4.84 11.29 -24.69
CA MET A 1 4.36 11.82 -23.38
C MET A 1 5.45 11.58 -22.35
N ASN A 2 5.71 12.55 -21.45
CA ASN A 2 6.58 12.31 -20.30
C ASN A 2 5.87 11.31 -19.37
N ASN A 3 6.51 10.21 -19.02
CA ASN A 3 6.06 9.26 -18.00
C ASN A 3 7.14 9.13 -16.91
N PHE A 4 6.80 8.52 -15.80
CA PHE A 4 7.74 8.36 -14.67
C PHE A 4 9.03 7.63 -15.07
N LYS A 5 8.96 6.71 -16.04
CA LYS A 5 10.14 5.98 -16.51
C LYS A 5 11.28 6.91 -16.94
N ASN A 6 10.97 8.06 -17.58
CA ASN A 6 11.98 9.03 -17.97
C ASN A 6 12.71 9.64 -16.76
N THR A 7 12.00 9.85 -15.66
CA THR A 7 12.58 10.33 -14.40
C THR A 7 13.36 9.22 -13.69
N PHE A 8 12.81 8.01 -13.68
CA PHE A 8 13.42 6.82 -13.09
C PHE A 8 14.77 6.47 -13.74
N ASP A 9 14.84 6.49 -15.07
CA ASP A 9 16.05 6.15 -15.84
C ASP A 9 17.20 7.19 -15.68
N LEU A 10 16.98 8.31 -14.99
CA LEU A 10 18.04 9.29 -14.64
C LEU A 10 18.90 8.84 -13.45
N TYR A 11 18.47 7.82 -12.71
CA TYR A 11 19.15 7.37 -11.50
C TYR A 11 19.76 5.98 -11.70
N ASP A 12 21.01 5.84 -11.31
CA ASP A 12 21.69 4.55 -11.20
C ASP A 12 21.50 4.00 -9.79
N TRP A 13 21.14 2.72 -9.67
CA TRP A 13 20.84 2.06 -8.39
C TRP A 13 22.05 2.04 -7.46
N ASP A 14 23.20 1.56 -7.97
CA ASP A 14 24.41 1.37 -7.15
C ASP A 14 25.02 2.70 -6.71
N GLN A 15 24.92 3.72 -7.56
CA GLN A 15 25.36 5.07 -7.22
C GLN A 15 24.46 5.67 -6.15
N LEU A 16 23.15 5.50 -6.26
CA LEU A 16 22.17 6.00 -5.29
C LEU A 16 22.35 5.30 -3.93
N GLU A 17 22.56 3.99 -3.92
CA GLU A 17 22.84 3.23 -2.71
C GLU A 17 24.10 3.79 -2.01
N LYS A 18 25.22 3.92 -2.72
CA LYS A 18 26.46 4.51 -2.18
C LYS A 18 26.23 5.91 -1.62
N GLU A 19 25.45 6.73 -2.30
CA GLU A 19 25.11 8.09 -1.82
C GLU A 19 24.34 8.04 -0.50
N ILE A 20 23.27 7.21 -0.42
CA ILE A 20 22.45 7.06 0.79
C ILE A 20 23.27 6.59 1.99
N TYR A 21 24.16 5.62 1.77
CA TYR A 21 25.01 5.07 2.83
C TYR A 21 26.22 5.95 3.18
N GLY A 22 26.52 6.95 2.34
CA GLY A 22 27.64 7.89 2.55
C GLY A 22 27.35 9.13 3.38
N PHE A 23 26.08 9.40 3.72
CA PHE A 23 25.70 10.57 4.51
C PHE A 23 26.19 10.50 5.95
N SER A 24 26.36 11.69 6.56
CA SER A 24 26.81 11.87 7.94
C SER A 24 25.72 12.41 8.86
N GLY A 25 25.94 12.31 10.17
CA GLY A 25 25.03 12.94 11.15
C GLY A 25 24.96 14.48 11.04
N ALA A 26 25.99 15.14 10.48
CA ALA A 26 25.96 16.57 10.21
C ALA A 26 24.97 16.92 9.10
N ASP A 27 24.89 16.07 8.05
CA ASP A 27 23.90 16.22 6.98
C ASP A 27 22.48 16.08 7.53
N VAL A 28 22.25 15.09 8.41
CA VAL A 28 20.96 14.87 9.06
C VAL A 28 20.53 16.08 9.89
N LYS A 29 21.43 16.65 10.72
CA LYS A 29 21.15 17.88 11.50
C LYS A 29 20.78 19.04 10.60
N THR A 30 21.49 19.19 9.48
CA THR A 30 21.20 20.24 8.49
C THR A 30 19.80 20.06 7.89
N VAL A 31 19.41 18.83 7.56
CA VAL A 31 18.06 18.54 7.04
C VAL A 31 17.00 18.77 8.10
N LEU A 32 17.21 18.31 9.32
CA LEU A 32 16.25 18.49 10.42
C LEU A 32 16.07 19.95 10.83
N SER A 33 17.00 20.85 10.53
CA SER A 33 16.81 22.30 10.74
C SER A 33 15.90 22.97 9.69
N LYS A 34 15.56 22.29 8.59
CA LYS A 34 14.74 22.85 7.52
C LYS A 34 13.24 22.78 7.85
N ASN A 35 12.49 23.78 7.39
CA ASN A 35 11.03 23.77 7.47
C ASN A 35 10.37 22.92 6.38
N LYS A 36 11.02 22.78 5.23
CA LYS A 36 10.52 21.99 4.08
C LYS A 36 11.57 21.01 3.62
N ILE A 37 11.19 19.76 3.54
CA ILE A 37 12.03 18.64 3.13
C ILE A 37 11.85 18.38 1.63
N THR A 38 12.96 18.26 0.91
CA THR A 38 12.99 17.92 -0.51
C THR A 38 13.24 16.43 -0.72
N ILE A 39 13.10 15.94 -1.96
CA ILE A 39 13.45 14.54 -2.30
C ILE A 39 14.96 14.26 -2.08
N GLY A 40 15.82 15.26 -2.25
CA GLY A 40 17.24 15.14 -1.92
C GLY A 40 17.48 15.01 -0.40
N ASP A 41 16.72 15.73 0.41
CA ASP A 41 16.78 15.63 1.87
C ASP A 41 16.22 14.29 2.37
N PHE A 42 15.22 13.74 1.67
CA PHE A 42 14.63 12.44 2.01
C PHE A 42 15.68 11.33 1.99
N LYS A 43 16.62 11.33 1.02
CA LYS A 43 17.74 10.37 0.99
C LYS A 43 18.54 10.38 2.30
N ILE A 44 18.76 11.57 2.84
CA ILE A 44 19.50 11.76 4.09
C ILE A 44 18.71 11.22 5.28
N LEU A 45 17.39 11.46 5.33
CA LEU A 45 16.53 11.01 6.42
C LEU A 45 16.31 9.47 6.43
N ILE A 46 16.42 8.81 5.30
CA ILE A 46 16.37 7.34 5.23
C ILE A 46 17.74 6.68 5.35
N SER A 47 18.83 7.43 5.42
CA SER A 47 20.20 6.91 5.54
C SER A 47 20.46 6.27 6.91
N PRO A 48 21.47 5.40 7.03
CA PRO A 48 21.89 4.89 8.34
C PRO A 48 22.31 6.00 9.32
N ALA A 49 22.83 7.12 8.83
CA ALA A 49 23.23 8.26 9.64
C ALA A 49 22.06 8.94 10.39
N ALA A 50 20.82 8.76 9.91
CA ALA A 50 19.63 9.31 10.57
C ALA A 50 19.13 8.47 11.75
N LYS A 51 19.61 7.23 11.91
CA LYS A 51 19.17 6.34 13.00
C LYS A 51 19.29 6.95 14.41
N PRO A 52 20.36 7.67 14.79
CA PRO A 52 20.44 8.35 16.09
C PRO A 52 19.46 9.52 16.27
N PHE A 53 18.79 9.96 15.21
CA PHE A 53 17.86 11.09 15.20
C PHE A 53 16.39 10.67 15.09
N ILE A 54 16.08 9.38 15.21
CA ILE A 54 14.72 8.86 15.05
C ILE A 54 13.75 9.53 16.03
N GLU A 55 14.15 9.80 17.27
CA GLU A 55 13.29 10.45 18.25
C GLU A 55 12.86 11.87 17.78
N GLU A 56 13.80 12.66 17.30
CA GLU A 56 13.50 14.01 16.75
C GLU A 56 12.59 13.89 15.52
N MET A 57 12.88 12.95 14.63
CA MET A 57 12.04 12.68 13.46
C MET A 57 10.62 12.27 13.87
N ALA A 58 10.47 11.42 14.88
CA ALA A 58 9.19 10.92 15.39
C ALA A 58 8.36 12.05 16.01
N GLN A 59 8.95 12.91 16.82
CA GLN A 59 8.28 14.07 17.40
C GLN A 59 7.75 15.03 16.32
N ARG A 60 8.56 15.34 15.30
CA ARG A 60 8.15 16.16 14.17
C ARG A 60 7.06 15.47 13.34
N SER A 61 7.21 14.19 13.06
CA SER A 61 6.22 13.39 12.32
C SER A 61 4.87 13.42 13.03
N SER A 62 4.84 13.16 14.32
CA SER A 62 3.63 13.22 15.15
C SER A 62 2.96 14.61 15.09
N ALA A 63 3.76 15.67 15.26
CA ALA A 63 3.25 17.06 15.21
C ALA A 63 2.64 17.40 13.84
N ILE A 64 3.31 17.04 12.74
CA ILE A 64 2.81 17.25 11.37
C ILE A 64 1.53 16.47 11.15
N THR A 65 1.49 15.20 11.55
CA THR A 65 0.32 14.33 11.38
C THR A 65 -0.89 14.87 12.12
N LYS A 66 -0.73 15.26 13.39
CA LYS A 66 -1.81 15.86 14.19
C LYS A 66 -2.31 17.19 13.61
N LYS A 67 -1.40 18.01 13.12
CA LYS A 67 -1.76 19.28 12.46
C LYS A 67 -2.57 19.06 11.19
N ARG A 68 -2.24 18.03 10.40
CA ARG A 68 -2.82 17.81 9.07
C ARG A 68 -4.07 16.92 9.10
N PHE A 69 -4.05 15.87 9.90
CA PHE A 69 -5.11 14.84 9.98
C PHE A 69 -5.89 14.85 11.29
N GLY A 70 -5.52 15.71 12.24
CA GLY A 70 -6.09 15.69 13.58
C GLY A 70 -5.73 14.41 14.35
N ASN A 71 -6.56 14.06 15.30
CA ASN A 71 -6.46 12.80 16.06
C ASN A 71 -7.38 11.75 15.46
N THR A 72 -7.22 11.45 14.17
CA THR A 72 -8.09 10.48 13.48
C THR A 72 -7.28 9.41 12.78
N ILE A 73 -7.79 8.18 12.82
CA ILE A 73 -7.25 7.03 12.10
C ILE A 73 -8.37 6.41 11.27
N GLN A 74 -8.17 6.34 9.95
CA GLN A 74 -9.11 5.67 9.06
C GLN A 74 -8.95 4.15 9.17
N MET A 75 -10.07 3.42 9.24
CA MET A 75 -10.06 1.97 9.18
C MET A 75 -10.57 1.46 7.84
N TYR A 76 -9.89 0.47 7.28
CA TYR A 76 -10.28 -0.25 6.07
C TYR A 76 -10.06 -1.76 6.25
N LEU A 77 -10.66 -2.55 5.35
CA LEU A 77 -10.57 -3.99 5.43
C LEU A 77 -10.38 -4.58 4.02
N PRO A 78 -9.41 -5.51 3.82
CA PRO A 78 -9.27 -6.22 2.57
C PRO A 78 -10.31 -7.35 2.45
N MET A 79 -10.96 -7.47 1.28
CA MET A 79 -11.78 -8.62 0.90
C MET A 79 -11.21 -9.28 -0.34
N TYR A 80 -10.73 -10.51 -0.17
CA TYR A 80 -10.15 -11.28 -1.26
C TYR A 80 -11.25 -11.92 -2.10
N LEU A 81 -11.33 -11.52 -3.37
CA LEU A 81 -12.30 -12.05 -4.32
C LEU A 81 -11.83 -13.32 -4.99
N SER A 82 -10.50 -13.47 -5.16
CA SER A 82 -9.90 -14.62 -5.85
C SER A 82 -8.43 -14.83 -5.50
N ASN A 83 -8.00 -16.08 -5.40
CA ASN A 83 -6.60 -16.48 -5.34
C ASN A 83 -6.09 -17.06 -6.68
N GLU A 84 -6.88 -16.99 -7.76
CA GLU A 84 -6.42 -17.34 -9.10
C GLU A 84 -5.31 -16.42 -9.56
N CYS A 85 -4.18 -16.99 -10.00
CA CYS A 85 -3.04 -16.21 -10.47
C CYS A 85 -2.36 -16.88 -11.66
N GLN A 86 -1.92 -16.08 -12.64
CA GLN A 86 -1.20 -16.50 -13.84
C GLN A 86 0.29 -16.12 -13.81
N ASN A 87 0.75 -15.56 -12.68
CA ASN A 87 2.14 -15.16 -12.49
C ASN A 87 2.90 -16.17 -11.61
N ILE A 88 4.21 -16.22 -11.81
CA ILE A 88 5.12 -16.82 -10.85
C ILE A 88 5.78 -15.70 -10.07
N CYS A 89 5.48 -15.63 -8.77
CA CYS A 89 6.13 -14.72 -7.82
C CYS A 89 6.73 -15.56 -6.70
N THR A 90 8.02 -15.44 -6.47
CA THR A 90 8.75 -16.33 -5.54
C THR A 90 8.32 -16.16 -4.07
N TYR A 91 7.69 -15.03 -3.74
CA TYR A 91 7.32 -14.61 -2.38
C TYR A 91 5.79 -14.65 -2.09
N CYS A 92 4.99 -15.18 -3.00
CA CYS A 92 3.53 -15.09 -2.90
C CYS A 92 2.87 -16.47 -2.81
N GLY A 93 2.02 -16.68 -1.79
CA GLY A 93 1.25 -17.91 -1.63
C GLY A 93 0.34 -18.23 -2.83
N PHE A 94 -0.12 -17.21 -3.57
CA PHE A 94 -0.95 -17.39 -4.76
C PHE A 94 -0.16 -17.64 -6.05
N SER A 95 1.18 -17.76 -5.99
CA SER A 95 2.00 -18.07 -7.17
C SER A 95 1.43 -19.22 -7.97
N MET A 96 1.46 -19.13 -9.31
CA MET A 96 0.91 -20.13 -10.22
C MET A 96 1.50 -21.54 -9.99
N THR A 97 2.73 -21.63 -9.49
CA THR A 97 3.42 -22.88 -9.21
C THR A 97 2.96 -23.56 -7.93
N ASN A 98 2.29 -22.83 -7.04
CA ASN A 98 1.83 -23.39 -5.77
C ASN A 98 0.57 -24.23 -5.98
N LYS A 99 0.61 -25.46 -5.45
CA LYS A 99 -0.51 -26.41 -5.50
C LYS A 99 -1.49 -26.10 -4.38
N ILE A 100 -2.35 -25.11 -4.58
CA ILE A 100 -3.35 -24.66 -3.62
C ILE A 100 -4.75 -24.82 -4.21
N LYS A 101 -5.76 -24.89 -3.35
CA LYS A 101 -7.16 -24.79 -3.78
C LYS A 101 -7.41 -23.41 -4.34
N ARG A 102 -7.76 -23.33 -5.62
CA ARG A 102 -8.12 -22.07 -6.28
C ARG A 102 -9.60 -21.79 -6.08
N LYS A 103 -9.90 -20.53 -5.78
CA LYS A 103 -11.27 -20.05 -5.57
C LYS A 103 -11.42 -18.63 -6.13
N THR A 104 -12.56 -18.43 -6.79
CA THR A 104 -13.08 -17.12 -7.19
C THR A 104 -14.50 -17.02 -6.68
N LEU A 105 -14.82 -15.96 -5.95
CA LEU A 105 -16.13 -15.78 -5.36
C LEU A 105 -17.21 -15.53 -6.42
N SER A 106 -18.34 -16.20 -6.28
CA SER A 106 -19.58 -15.89 -7.00
C SER A 106 -20.25 -14.64 -6.41
N ASP A 107 -21.22 -14.08 -7.14
CA ASP A 107 -22.00 -12.92 -6.70
C ASP A 107 -22.62 -13.14 -5.32
N LYS A 108 -23.18 -14.33 -5.08
CA LYS A 108 -23.76 -14.69 -3.78
C LYS A 108 -22.71 -14.69 -2.68
N GLU A 109 -21.54 -15.30 -2.91
CA GLU A 109 -20.46 -15.35 -1.92
C GLU A 109 -19.89 -13.96 -1.64
N ILE A 110 -19.79 -13.07 -2.65
CA ILE A 110 -19.40 -11.67 -2.46
C ILE A 110 -20.39 -10.98 -1.51
N LEU A 111 -21.70 -11.16 -1.71
CA LEU A 111 -22.71 -10.57 -0.84
C LEU A 111 -22.73 -11.16 0.58
N ASP A 112 -22.45 -12.45 0.73
CA ASP A 112 -22.31 -13.08 2.04
C ASP A 112 -21.12 -12.50 2.82
N GLU A 113 -19.95 -12.30 2.17
CA GLU A 113 -18.78 -11.61 2.73
C GLU A 113 -19.11 -10.15 3.12
N VAL A 114 -19.75 -9.41 2.21
CA VAL A 114 -20.20 -8.02 2.45
C VAL A 114 -21.11 -7.92 3.67
N ALA A 115 -22.07 -8.83 3.79
CA ALA A 115 -22.98 -8.85 4.94
C ALA A 115 -22.24 -9.04 6.28
N HIS A 116 -21.18 -9.85 6.29
CA HIS A 116 -20.32 -10.02 7.46
C HIS A 116 -19.52 -8.72 7.75
N ILE A 117 -18.82 -8.19 6.74
CA ILE A 117 -17.98 -7.00 6.86
C ILE A 117 -18.80 -5.78 7.31
N LYS A 118 -20.02 -5.62 6.83
CA LYS A 118 -20.90 -4.52 7.27
C LYS A 118 -21.30 -4.62 8.74
N ARG A 119 -21.43 -5.83 9.30
CA ARG A 119 -21.66 -5.99 10.75
C ARG A 119 -20.46 -5.54 11.60
N LEU A 120 -19.24 -5.60 11.06
CA LEU A 120 -18.05 -5.05 11.71
C LEU A 120 -17.97 -3.51 11.65
N GLY A 121 -18.83 -2.86 10.87
CA GLY A 121 -18.95 -1.41 10.79
C GLY A 121 -18.16 -0.74 9.68
N TYR A 122 -17.46 -1.49 8.83
CA TYR A 122 -16.65 -0.94 7.75
C TYR A 122 -17.48 -0.24 6.66
N ASP A 123 -16.97 0.89 6.20
CA ASP A 123 -17.50 1.65 5.06
C ASP A 123 -16.45 1.90 3.97
N HIS A 124 -15.20 1.49 4.22
CA HIS A 124 -14.11 1.45 3.26
C HIS A 124 -13.62 0.01 3.08
N ILE A 125 -13.68 -0.50 1.84
CA ILE A 125 -13.28 -1.85 1.47
C ILE A 125 -12.17 -1.83 0.43
N LEU A 126 -11.23 -2.78 0.55
CA LEU A 126 -10.18 -3.05 -0.43
C LEU A 126 -10.41 -4.42 -1.06
N LEU A 127 -10.83 -4.45 -2.32
CA LEU A 127 -10.99 -5.68 -3.08
C LEU A 127 -9.65 -6.18 -3.58
N VAL A 128 -9.31 -7.42 -3.29
CA VAL A 128 -8.02 -8.02 -3.66
C VAL A 128 -8.23 -9.26 -4.52
N THR A 129 -7.41 -9.41 -5.56
CA THR A 129 -7.36 -10.64 -6.38
C THR A 129 -5.93 -11.06 -6.65
N GLY A 130 -5.72 -12.34 -6.93
CA GLY A 130 -4.57 -12.75 -7.73
C GLY A 130 -4.67 -12.16 -9.15
N GLU A 131 -3.55 -12.13 -9.87
CA GLU A 131 -3.51 -11.56 -11.22
C GLU A 131 -3.86 -12.62 -12.28
N ALA A 132 -5.14 -12.76 -12.60
CA ALA A 132 -5.68 -13.75 -13.56
C ALA A 132 -6.72 -13.11 -14.49
N ASN A 133 -6.26 -12.34 -15.48
CA ASN A 133 -7.11 -11.55 -16.38
C ASN A 133 -8.25 -12.35 -17.06
N ARG A 134 -8.09 -13.68 -17.23
CA ARG A 134 -9.14 -14.52 -17.84
C ARG A 134 -10.28 -14.83 -16.87
N THR A 135 -9.99 -14.97 -15.59
CA THR A 135 -10.96 -15.37 -14.55
C THR A 135 -11.46 -14.14 -13.79
N VAL A 136 -10.55 -13.22 -13.41
CA VAL A 136 -10.85 -12.02 -12.63
C VAL A 136 -10.43 -10.75 -13.39
N GLY A 137 -10.85 -10.70 -14.66
CA GLY A 137 -10.63 -9.53 -15.53
C GLY A 137 -11.57 -8.37 -15.21
N VAL A 138 -11.54 -7.34 -16.05
CA VAL A 138 -12.29 -6.09 -15.86
C VAL A 138 -13.78 -6.33 -15.71
N SER A 139 -14.38 -7.24 -16.49
CA SER A 139 -15.82 -7.55 -16.40
C SER A 139 -16.21 -8.11 -15.02
N TYR A 140 -15.39 -8.99 -14.44
CA TYR A 140 -15.61 -9.51 -13.09
C TYR A 140 -15.48 -8.41 -12.03
N LEU A 141 -14.42 -7.59 -12.12
CA LEU A 141 -14.19 -6.47 -11.19
C LEU A 141 -15.31 -5.43 -11.27
N LYS A 142 -15.75 -5.09 -12.49
CA LYS A 142 -16.87 -4.19 -12.73
C LYS A 142 -18.17 -4.70 -12.09
N ASN A 143 -18.45 -5.99 -12.25
CA ASN A 143 -19.61 -6.64 -11.63
C ASN A 143 -19.50 -6.62 -10.10
N ALA A 144 -18.33 -6.97 -9.53
CA ALA A 144 -18.11 -6.94 -8.09
C ALA A 144 -18.32 -5.53 -7.51
N ILE A 145 -17.73 -4.49 -8.13
CA ILE A 145 -17.92 -3.09 -7.71
C ILE A 145 -19.41 -2.71 -7.74
N LYS A 146 -20.10 -3.06 -8.83
CA LYS A 146 -21.53 -2.76 -9.00
C LYS A 146 -22.40 -3.43 -7.94
N LEU A 147 -22.10 -4.67 -7.57
CA LEU A 147 -22.83 -5.40 -6.52
C LEU A 147 -22.69 -4.73 -5.15
N ILE A 148 -21.52 -4.16 -4.85
CA ILE A 148 -21.21 -3.68 -3.49
C ILE A 148 -21.29 -2.15 -3.33
N GLN A 149 -21.43 -1.39 -4.41
CA GLN A 149 -21.38 0.09 -4.39
C GLN A 149 -22.44 0.77 -3.49
N SER A 150 -23.55 0.08 -3.20
CA SER A 150 -24.57 0.57 -2.27
C SER A 150 -24.23 0.29 -0.80
N HIS A 151 -23.25 -0.58 -0.54
CA HIS A 151 -22.85 -1.00 0.80
C HIS A 151 -21.65 -0.24 1.33
N PHE A 152 -20.77 0.29 0.45
CA PHE A 152 -19.52 0.95 0.85
C PHE A 152 -19.39 2.31 0.17
N SER A 153 -18.97 3.32 0.94
CA SER A 153 -18.67 4.64 0.40
C SER A 153 -17.36 4.65 -0.40
N ASN A 154 -16.35 3.90 0.04
CA ASN A 154 -15.04 3.83 -0.58
C ASN A 154 -14.73 2.40 -1.00
N ILE A 155 -14.67 2.18 -2.31
CA ILE A 155 -14.27 0.89 -2.90
C ILE A 155 -12.90 1.06 -3.54
N SER A 156 -11.91 0.37 -2.99
CA SER A 156 -10.54 0.34 -3.49
C SER A 156 -10.23 -1.03 -4.08
N ILE A 157 -9.26 -1.12 -4.99
CA ILE A 157 -8.80 -2.39 -5.55
C ILE A 157 -7.27 -2.52 -5.44
N GLU A 158 -6.81 -3.76 -5.20
CA GLU A 158 -5.43 -4.21 -5.32
C GLU A 158 -5.42 -5.46 -6.21
N VAL A 159 -5.28 -5.22 -7.51
CA VAL A 159 -5.43 -6.25 -8.56
C VAL A 159 -4.30 -6.10 -9.59
N GLN A 160 -4.35 -6.91 -10.66
CA GLN A 160 -3.43 -6.75 -11.78
C GLN A 160 -3.46 -5.34 -12.37
N PRO A 161 -2.31 -4.83 -12.87
CA PRO A 161 -2.31 -3.62 -13.68
C PRO A 161 -3.25 -3.74 -14.89
N LEU A 162 -4.04 -2.69 -15.10
CA LEU A 162 -5.01 -2.58 -16.19
C LEU A 162 -4.58 -1.48 -17.17
N ASP A 163 -5.23 -1.45 -18.33
CA ASP A 163 -5.08 -0.36 -19.29
C ASP A 163 -5.90 0.88 -18.86
N GLN A 164 -5.57 2.03 -19.40
CA GLN A 164 -6.20 3.30 -18.98
C GLN A 164 -7.72 3.27 -19.15
N GLU A 165 -8.23 2.85 -20.31
CA GLU A 165 -9.67 2.74 -20.59
C GLU A 165 -10.38 1.75 -19.64
N GLU A 166 -9.68 0.69 -19.24
CA GLU A 166 -10.20 -0.27 -18.26
C GLU A 166 -10.37 0.37 -16.88
N TYR A 167 -9.41 1.21 -16.45
CA TYR A 167 -9.55 2.00 -15.22
C TYR A 167 -10.67 3.01 -15.31
N GLU A 168 -10.82 3.74 -16.43
CA GLU A 168 -11.91 4.68 -16.67
C GLU A 168 -13.28 4.00 -16.50
N ASN A 169 -13.45 2.81 -17.09
CA ASN A 169 -14.66 1.99 -16.94
C ASN A 169 -14.97 1.61 -15.48
N LEU A 170 -13.95 1.31 -14.67
CA LEU A 170 -14.15 0.97 -13.25
C LEU A 170 -14.44 2.21 -12.40
N ILE A 171 -13.85 3.36 -12.75
CA ILE A 171 -14.11 4.64 -12.10
C ILE A 171 -15.57 5.08 -12.29
N GLU A 172 -16.12 4.91 -13.49
CA GLU A 172 -17.54 5.16 -13.78
C GLU A 172 -18.48 4.32 -12.90
N GLU A 173 -18.10 3.08 -12.56
CA GLU A 173 -18.87 2.22 -11.65
C GLU A 173 -18.64 2.57 -10.16
N GLY A 174 -17.77 3.53 -9.85
CA GLY A 174 -17.57 4.01 -8.49
C GLY A 174 -16.31 3.53 -7.81
N LEU A 175 -15.31 3.09 -8.57
CA LEU A 175 -13.98 2.83 -8.02
C LEU A 175 -13.39 4.11 -7.42
N TYR A 176 -12.97 4.05 -6.16
CA TYR A 176 -12.40 5.16 -5.41
C TYR A 176 -10.87 5.21 -5.49
N ALA A 177 -10.20 4.07 -5.28
CA ALA A 177 -8.75 4.00 -5.23
C ALA A 177 -8.18 2.72 -5.85
N VAL A 178 -6.95 2.81 -6.33
CA VAL A 178 -6.17 1.66 -6.80
C VAL A 178 -4.82 1.64 -6.09
N LEU A 179 -4.48 0.48 -5.54
CA LEU A 179 -3.17 0.22 -4.93
C LEU A 179 -2.35 -0.66 -5.87
N VAL A 180 -1.21 -0.18 -6.30
CA VAL A 180 -0.27 -0.93 -7.13
C VAL A 180 1.13 -0.74 -6.60
N TYR A 181 1.68 -1.80 -6.02
CA TYR A 181 3.06 -1.79 -5.52
C TYR A 181 4.03 -2.20 -6.62
N GLN A 182 5.12 -1.47 -6.77
CA GLN A 182 6.19 -1.83 -7.73
C GLN A 182 6.92 -3.10 -7.30
N GLU A 183 6.78 -3.51 -6.07
CA GLU A 183 7.47 -4.60 -5.38
C GLU A 183 8.94 -4.23 -5.11
N THR A 184 9.75 -4.06 -6.11
CA THR A 184 11.08 -3.42 -6.07
C THR A 184 11.32 -2.62 -7.35
N TYR A 185 12.05 -1.51 -7.24
CA TYR A 185 12.51 -0.71 -8.38
C TYR A 185 13.81 -1.23 -8.98
N HIS A 186 14.47 -2.21 -8.34
CA HIS A 186 15.67 -2.84 -8.89
C HIS A 186 15.31 -3.85 -9.99
N LYS A 187 15.52 -3.47 -11.26
CA LYS A 187 15.08 -4.26 -12.43
C LYS A 187 15.55 -5.71 -12.45
N ALA A 188 16.81 -5.97 -12.03
CA ALA A 188 17.36 -7.32 -12.03
C ALA A 188 16.69 -8.20 -10.97
N THR A 189 16.55 -7.69 -9.74
CA THR A 189 15.84 -8.36 -8.63
C THR A 189 14.37 -8.54 -8.95
N TYR A 190 13.72 -7.54 -9.55
CA TYR A 190 12.34 -7.65 -10.00
C TYR A 190 12.15 -8.84 -10.95
N LYS A 191 13.03 -8.98 -11.96
CA LYS A 191 12.99 -10.08 -12.93
C LYS A 191 13.21 -11.44 -12.27
N THR A 192 14.09 -11.52 -11.26
CA THR A 192 14.36 -12.74 -10.50
C THR A 192 13.11 -13.22 -9.76
N HIS A 193 12.39 -12.29 -9.13
CA HIS A 193 11.19 -12.61 -8.35
C HIS A 193 9.92 -12.77 -9.18
N HIS A 194 9.91 -12.27 -10.43
CA HIS A 194 8.76 -12.36 -11.36
C HIS A 194 9.17 -13.00 -12.69
N PRO A 195 9.58 -14.28 -12.71
CA PRO A 195 10.15 -14.92 -13.91
C PRO A 195 9.11 -15.19 -15.01
N LYS A 196 7.81 -15.21 -14.69
CA LYS A 196 6.76 -15.55 -15.64
C LYS A 196 5.43 -14.86 -15.34
N GLY A 197 4.65 -14.62 -16.41
CA GLY A 197 3.33 -13.99 -16.36
C GLY A 197 3.39 -12.51 -16.73
N LYS A 198 2.23 -11.83 -16.72
CA LYS A 198 2.15 -10.40 -17.06
C LYS A 198 2.93 -9.53 -16.06
N LYS A 199 3.02 -9.95 -14.79
CA LYS A 199 3.79 -9.25 -13.75
C LYS A 199 5.28 -9.19 -14.05
N SER A 200 5.83 -10.06 -14.92
CA SER A 200 7.22 -9.99 -15.37
C SER A 200 7.55 -8.73 -16.19
N ASN A 201 6.54 -8.01 -16.68
CA ASN A 201 6.73 -6.75 -17.41
C ASN A 201 6.90 -5.57 -16.44
N PHE A 202 8.14 -5.30 -16.08
CA PHE A 202 8.54 -4.23 -15.18
C PHE A 202 8.03 -2.86 -15.61
N ASP A 203 8.25 -2.48 -16.87
CA ASP A 203 7.90 -1.15 -17.39
C ASP A 203 6.39 -0.92 -17.43
N TYR A 204 5.60 -1.95 -17.78
CA TYR A 204 4.14 -1.88 -17.75
C TYR A 204 3.60 -1.65 -16.34
N ARG A 205 4.21 -2.31 -15.34
CA ARG A 205 3.83 -2.11 -13.93
C ARG A 205 4.26 -0.73 -13.44
N LEU A 206 5.47 -0.28 -13.79
CA LEU A 206 5.99 1.04 -13.44
C LEU A 206 5.12 2.18 -13.99
N ASP A 207 4.56 2.03 -15.20
CA ASP A 207 3.66 3.03 -15.83
C ASP A 207 2.22 2.98 -15.29
N THR A 208 1.88 2.03 -14.43
CA THR A 208 0.50 1.90 -13.93
C THR A 208 -0.01 3.15 -13.21
N PRO A 209 0.74 3.78 -12.29
CA PRO A 209 0.29 5.01 -11.63
C PRO A 209 0.06 6.18 -12.61
N ASP A 210 0.83 6.27 -13.70
CA ASP A 210 0.59 7.24 -14.76
C ASP A 210 -0.73 6.98 -15.51
N ARG A 211 -1.04 5.69 -15.82
CA ARG A 211 -2.34 5.33 -16.43
C ARG A 211 -3.51 5.67 -15.52
N LEU A 212 -3.36 5.42 -14.21
CA LEU A 212 -4.35 5.78 -13.20
C LEU A 212 -4.56 7.29 -13.09
N GLY A 213 -3.47 8.06 -13.09
CA GLY A 213 -3.54 9.52 -13.06
C GLY A 213 -4.23 10.09 -14.30
N ARG A 214 -3.93 9.54 -15.49
CA ARG A 214 -4.61 9.92 -16.74
C ARG A 214 -6.09 9.53 -16.75
N ALA A 215 -6.45 8.38 -16.18
CA ALA A 215 -7.83 7.95 -16.03
C ALA A 215 -8.62 8.79 -15.00
N GLY A 216 -7.93 9.64 -14.22
CA GLY A 216 -8.58 10.53 -13.26
C GLY A 216 -9.02 9.85 -11.96
N ILE A 217 -8.36 8.76 -11.54
CA ILE A 217 -8.64 8.09 -10.27
C ILE A 217 -8.52 9.06 -9.08
N HIS A 218 -9.38 8.91 -8.09
CA HIS A 218 -9.36 9.78 -6.91
C HIS A 218 -8.12 9.54 -6.03
N LYS A 219 -7.68 8.28 -5.85
CA LYS A 219 -6.54 7.95 -4.99
C LYS A 219 -5.68 6.84 -5.58
N ILE A 220 -4.35 7.01 -5.47
CA ILE A 220 -3.35 6.00 -5.85
C ILE A 220 -2.56 5.60 -4.61
N GLY A 221 -2.49 4.28 -4.34
CA GLY A 221 -1.61 3.71 -3.33
C GLY A 221 -0.31 3.20 -3.95
N LEU A 222 0.82 3.62 -3.37
CA LEU A 222 2.16 3.23 -3.77
C LEU A 222 2.86 2.43 -2.66
N GLY A 223 3.90 1.68 -3.03
CA GLY A 223 4.74 0.95 -2.09
C GLY A 223 5.75 0.05 -2.79
N ALA A 224 6.65 -0.49 -1.99
CA ALA A 224 7.57 -1.57 -2.36
C ALA A 224 7.48 -2.68 -1.30
N LEU A 225 7.77 -3.92 -1.68
CA LEU A 225 7.81 -5.05 -0.75
C LEU A 225 9.21 -5.12 -0.13
N PHE A 226 9.34 -4.62 1.09
CA PHE A 226 10.63 -4.55 1.78
C PHE A 226 11.13 -5.94 2.16
N GLY A 227 12.37 -6.20 1.77
CA GLY A 227 13.04 -7.49 1.89
C GLY A 227 13.45 -8.10 0.55
N LEU A 228 12.87 -7.68 -0.57
CA LEU A 228 13.30 -8.12 -1.89
C LEU A 228 14.65 -7.51 -2.29
N GLU A 229 14.85 -6.23 -1.94
CA GLU A 229 16.08 -5.48 -2.24
C GLU A 229 16.36 -4.47 -1.10
N ASP A 230 17.36 -3.58 -1.26
CA ASP A 230 17.65 -2.53 -0.29
C ASP A 230 16.43 -1.61 -0.13
N TRP A 231 15.85 -1.58 1.08
CA TRP A 231 14.63 -0.86 1.37
C TRP A 231 14.78 0.67 1.29
N ARG A 232 16.01 1.19 1.51
CA ARG A 232 16.26 2.63 1.45
C ARG A 232 16.19 3.12 0.02
N VAL A 233 16.81 2.37 -0.89
CA VAL A 233 16.80 2.69 -2.32
C VAL A 233 15.39 2.51 -2.91
N ASP A 234 14.69 1.42 -2.58
CA ASP A 234 13.29 1.23 -2.99
C ASP A 234 12.38 2.34 -2.45
N SER A 235 12.60 2.78 -1.21
CA SER A 235 11.84 3.89 -0.61
C SER A 235 12.11 5.22 -1.28
N PHE A 236 13.36 5.48 -1.68
CA PHE A 236 13.68 6.68 -2.45
C PHE A 236 12.95 6.70 -3.79
N PHE A 237 12.95 5.60 -4.54
CA PHE A 237 12.22 5.53 -5.80
C PHE A 237 10.71 5.64 -5.62
N THR A 238 10.16 5.05 -4.57
CA THR A 238 8.73 5.23 -4.22
C THR A 238 8.41 6.69 -3.92
N ALA A 239 9.26 7.39 -3.17
CA ALA A 239 9.10 8.82 -2.86
C ALA A 239 9.29 9.71 -4.12
N LEU A 240 10.24 9.38 -4.98
CA LEU A 240 10.45 10.04 -6.26
C LEU A 240 9.21 9.89 -7.18
N HIS A 241 8.64 8.67 -7.23
CA HIS A 241 7.42 8.38 -7.96
C HIS A 241 6.24 9.19 -7.42
N LEU A 242 6.05 9.22 -6.10
CA LEU A 242 5.05 10.05 -5.43
C LEU A 242 5.17 11.52 -5.86
N LYS A 243 6.37 12.11 -5.77
CA LYS A 243 6.58 13.52 -6.13
C LYS A 243 6.35 13.80 -7.61
N TYR A 244 6.72 12.87 -8.48
CA TYR A 244 6.40 12.95 -9.90
C TYR A 244 4.88 12.94 -10.16
N LEU A 245 4.16 12.03 -9.53
CA LEU A 245 2.70 11.90 -9.70
C LEU A 245 1.96 13.12 -9.14
N GLN A 246 2.34 13.63 -7.97
CA GLN A 246 1.76 14.84 -7.38
C GLN A 246 1.91 16.05 -8.31
N LYS A 247 3.06 16.17 -8.99
CA LYS A 247 3.31 17.26 -9.95
C LYS A 247 2.44 17.14 -11.21
N ASN A 248 2.21 15.93 -11.71
CA ASN A 248 1.52 15.70 -12.98
C ASN A 248 0.02 15.49 -12.81
N TYR A 249 -0.43 14.92 -11.68
CA TYR A 249 -1.83 14.55 -11.39
C TYR A 249 -2.26 15.10 -10.04
N TRP A 250 -2.23 16.43 -9.90
CA TRP A 250 -2.47 17.16 -8.64
C TRP A 250 -3.88 17.00 -8.05
N LYS A 251 -4.86 16.53 -8.82
CA LYS A 251 -6.23 16.24 -8.34
C LYS A 251 -6.32 14.90 -7.63
N THR A 252 -5.33 14.02 -7.82
CA THR A 252 -5.30 12.68 -7.24
C THR A 252 -4.68 12.74 -5.84
N LYS A 253 -5.29 12.04 -4.88
CA LYS A 253 -4.71 11.77 -3.56
C LYS A 253 -3.74 10.61 -3.62
N TYR A 254 -2.84 10.53 -2.64
CA TYR A 254 -1.81 9.48 -2.60
C TYR A 254 -1.71 8.85 -1.23
N SER A 255 -1.42 7.55 -1.22
CA SER A 255 -1.06 6.83 0.00
C SER A 255 0.18 5.99 -0.19
N ILE A 256 0.95 5.79 0.89
CA ILE A 256 2.10 4.89 0.92
C ILE A 256 1.79 3.75 1.89
N SER A 257 2.05 2.52 1.44
CA SER A 257 2.02 1.32 2.26
C SER A 257 3.41 0.75 2.44
N PHE A 258 3.63 0.07 3.55
CA PHE A 258 4.94 -0.40 4.00
C PHE A 258 4.97 -1.93 4.19
N PRO A 259 4.66 -2.74 3.16
CA PRO A 259 4.67 -4.19 3.32
C PRO A 259 6.10 -4.70 3.50
N ARG A 260 6.38 -5.34 4.65
CA ARG A 260 7.59 -6.15 4.84
C ARG A 260 7.32 -7.59 4.38
N LEU A 261 8.34 -8.25 3.82
CA LEU A 261 8.28 -9.66 3.45
C LEU A 261 7.94 -10.50 4.70
N ARG A 262 6.96 -11.38 4.58
CA ARG A 262 6.51 -12.26 5.66
C ARG A 262 6.62 -13.72 5.23
N PRO A 263 6.70 -14.66 6.18
CA PRO A 263 6.62 -16.08 5.87
C PRO A 263 5.39 -16.39 5.00
N HIS A 264 5.58 -17.26 4.03
CA HIS A 264 4.57 -17.72 3.07
C HIS A 264 4.93 -19.12 2.61
N GLN A 265 4.10 -19.76 1.80
CA GLN A 265 4.48 -21.02 1.15
C GLN A 265 5.56 -20.78 0.09
N GLY A 266 6.82 -20.76 0.50
CA GLY A 266 8.02 -20.51 -0.30
C GLY A 266 9.17 -20.03 0.58
N ASP A 267 10.41 -20.40 0.29
CA ASP A 267 11.58 -20.17 1.16
C ASP A 267 12.34 -18.88 0.82
N VAL A 268 11.64 -17.80 0.44
CA VAL A 268 12.32 -16.54 0.13
C VAL A 268 12.64 -15.79 1.41
N MET A 269 13.93 -15.77 1.75
CA MET A 269 14.44 -14.96 2.85
C MET A 269 14.66 -13.52 2.40
N PRO A 270 14.45 -12.53 3.28
CA PRO A 270 14.78 -11.14 2.97
C PRO A 270 16.24 -10.97 2.58
N LYS A 271 16.51 -10.30 1.45
CA LYS A 271 17.88 -9.94 1.06
C LYS A 271 18.48 -8.91 2.03
N VAL A 272 17.67 -7.95 2.45
CA VAL A 272 18.01 -6.97 3.48
C VAL A 272 16.89 -6.99 4.52
N GLU A 273 17.24 -7.26 5.77
CA GLU A 273 16.29 -7.21 6.87
C GLU A 273 15.94 -5.76 7.20
N MET A 274 14.65 -5.47 7.35
CA MET A 274 14.15 -4.19 7.82
C MET A 274 13.64 -4.34 9.24
N THR A 275 14.35 -3.76 10.21
CA THR A 275 13.96 -3.78 11.61
C THR A 275 12.76 -2.85 11.89
N ASP A 276 12.12 -3.01 13.06
CA ASP A 276 11.04 -2.09 13.49
C ASP A 276 11.53 -0.64 13.57
N SER A 277 12.77 -0.44 14.06
CA SER A 277 13.40 0.89 14.10
C SER A 277 13.60 1.49 12.70
N ASP A 278 13.97 0.68 11.72
CA ASP A 278 14.12 1.12 10.33
C ASP A 278 12.75 1.51 9.73
N LEU A 279 11.70 0.76 10.05
CA LEU A 279 10.34 1.07 9.57
C LEU A 279 9.80 2.35 10.24
N VAL A 280 10.05 2.57 11.53
CA VAL A 280 9.74 3.85 12.21
C VAL A 280 10.47 5.01 11.53
N GLN A 281 11.77 4.87 11.28
CA GLN A 281 12.57 5.88 10.56
C GLN A 281 11.93 6.23 9.22
N LEU A 282 11.56 5.22 8.43
CA LEU A 282 10.97 5.40 7.11
C LEU A 282 9.61 6.11 7.16
N ILE A 283 8.72 5.70 8.05
CA ILE A 283 7.39 6.32 8.23
C ILE A 283 7.54 7.79 8.59
N CYS A 284 8.44 8.11 9.54
CA CYS A 284 8.72 9.48 9.92
C CYS A 284 9.33 10.28 8.77
N ALA A 285 10.26 9.70 8.00
CA ALA A 285 10.87 10.36 6.85
C ALA A 285 9.81 10.72 5.78
N TYR A 286 8.87 9.82 5.48
CA TYR A 286 7.77 10.12 4.55
C TYR A 286 6.89 11.27 5.05
N ARG A 287 6.52 11.29 6.34
CA ARG A 287 5.73 12.38 6.90
C ARG A 287 6.45 13.72 6.86
N LEU A 288 7.76 13.71 7.07
CA LEU A 288 8.57 14.94 6.96
C LEU A 288 8.69 15.41 5.50
N LEU A 289 8.76 14.47 4.54
CA LEU A 289 8.80 14.78 3.10
C LEU A 289 7.47 15.36 2.60
N ASP A 290 6.35 14.84 3.14
CA ASP A 290 5.01 15.14 2.63
C ASP A 290 3.98 15.10 3.75
N GLU A 291 3.42 16.29 4.05
CA GLU A 291 2.42 16.41 5.10
C GLU A 291 1.03 15.90 4.69
N ASP A 292 0.73 15.79 3.39
CA ASP A 292 -0.57 15.43 2.84
C ASP A 292 -0.71 13.95 2.48
N VAL A 293 0.41 13.23 2.30
CA VAL A 293 0.37 11.82 1.92
C VAL A 293 -0.24 10.97 3.06
N GLU A 294 -1.15 10.07 2.71
CA GLU A 294 -1.66 9.10 3.65
C GLU A 294 -0.66 7.95 3.84
N LEU A 295 -0.45 7.53 5.09
CA LEU A 295 0.46 6.45 5.43
C LEU A 295 -0.35 5.30 6.04
N SER A 296 -0.28 4.12 5.41
CA SER A 296 -1.13 2.97 5.73
C SER A 296 -0.34 1.84 6.39
N MET A 297 -0.93 1.24 7.43
CA MET A 297 -0.38 0.10 8.14
C MET A 297 -1.35 -1.08 8.14
N SER A 298 -0.85 -2.26 7.77
CA SER A 298 -1.65 -3.48 7.70
C SER A 298 -1.41 -4.42 8.90
N THR A 299 -2.17 -5.51 8.95
CA THR A 299 -2.05 -6.59 9.94
C THR A 299 -0.79 -7.47 9.77
N ARG A 300 0.07 -7.16 8.79
CA ARG A 300 1.40 -7.79 8.65
C ARG A 300 2.31 -7.51 9.84
N GLU A 301 2.12 -6.35 10.49
CA GLU A 301 2.94 -5.92 11.61
C GLU A 301 2.40 -6.39 12.93
N SER A 302 3.31 -6.62 13.91
CA SER A 302 2.95 -7.12 15.23
C SER A 302 2.07 -6.13 15.99
N GLU A 303 1.29 -6.66 16.92
CA GLU A 303 0.46 -5.87 17.85
C GLU A 303 1.28 -4.76 18.52
N THR A 304 2.43 -5.10 19.09
CA THR A 304 3.30 -4.12 19.78
C THR A 304 3.74 -3.00 18.86
N PHE A 305 4.17 -3.33 17.62
CA PHE A 305 4.57 -2.32 16.65
C PHE A 305 3.40 -1.41 16.28
N ARG A 306 2.24 -1.98 15.98
CA ARG A 306 1.05 -1.23 15.56
C ARG A 306 0.53 -0.31 16.66
N ASN A 307 0.58 -0.74 17.91
CA ASN A 307 0.22 0.10 19.07
C ASN A 307 1.11 1.35 19.18
N ASN A 308 2.40 1.21 18.91
CA ASN A 308 3.35 2.31 19.06
C ASN A 308 3.37 3.26 17.86
N ILE A 309 3.12 2.75 16.63
CA ILE A 309 3.26 3.55 15.41
C ILE A 309 2.09 4.49 15.15
N VAL A 310 0.91 4.23 15.71
CA VAL A 310 -0.31 5.05 15.54
C VAL A 310 -0.05 6.52 15.82
N ASN A 311 0.77 6.82 16.84
CA ASN A 311 1.09 8.20 17.25
C ASN A 311 2.14 8.89 16.38
N LEU A 312 2.81 8.18 15.46
CA LEU A 312 4.02 8.67 14.81
C LEU A 312 3.85 9.14 13.35
N GLY A 313 2.73 8.82 12.72
CA GLY A 313 2.56 9.28 11.33
C GLY A 313 1.52 8.54 10.52
N ILE A 314 1.04 7.40 11.01
CA ILE A 314 0.03 6.58 10.33
C ILE A 314 -1.32 7.29 10.30
N THR A 315 -2.02 7.19 9.18
CA THR A 315 -3.34 7.79 8.95
C THR A 315 -4.42 6.76 8.70
N SER A 316 -4.02 5.55 8.30
CA SER A 316 -4.97 4.44 8.08
C SER A 316 -4.40 3.10 8.54
N ILE A 317 -5.30 2.22 9.01
CA ILE A 317 -4.95 0.91 9.53
C ILE A 317 -6.01 -0.11 9.15
N SER A 318 -5.59 -1.35 8.83
CA SER A 318 -6.53 -2.46 8.69
C SER A 318 -6.63 -3.25 10.00
N ALA A 319 -7.75 -3.93 10.21
CA ALA A 319 -7.91 -4.85 11.34
C ALA A 319 -8.71 -6.07 10.91
N GLU A 320 -8.57 -7.17 11.64
CA GLU A 320 -9.30 -8.43 11.40
C GLU A 320 -9.18 -8.91 9.93
N SER A 321 -8.02 -8.65 9.30
CA SER A 321 -7.81 -8.94 7.88
C SER A 321 -7.77 -10.45 7.64
N LYS A 322 -8.48 -10.90 6.60
CA LYS A 322 -8.35 -12.24 6.03
C LYS A 322 -7.69 -12.14 4.67
N THR A 323 -6.69 -13.00 4.41
CA THR A 323 -5.87 -12.96 3.20
C THR A 323 -6.18 -14.09 2.22
N ASN A 324 -7.39 -14.62 2.31
CA ASN A 324 -7.93 -15.69 1.48
C ASN A 324 -9.33 -15.37 0.94
N PRO A 325 -9.72 -15.85 -0.24
CA PRO A 325 -11.06 -15.65 -0.77
C PRO A 325 -12.14 -16.32 0.11
N GLY A 326 -13.12 -15.52 0.53
CA GLY A 326 -14.21 -16.01 1.37
C GLY A 326 -13.84 -16.14 2.85
N GLY A 327 -12.79 -15.48 3.30
CA GLY A 327 -12.23 -15.64 4.64
C GLY A 327 -13.10 -15.13 5.78
N TYR A 328 -14.14 -14.32 5.50
CA TYR A 328 -15.01 -13.79 6.56
C TYR A 328 -16.26 -14.64 6.80
N ALA A 329 -16.83 -15.25 5.78
CA ALA A 329 -18.10 -15.95 5.91
C ALA A 329 -18.15 -17.29 5.17
N VAL A 330 -17.43 -17.44 4.06
CA VAL A 330 -17.61 -18.55 3.11
C VAL A 330 -16.63 -19.71 3.37
N GLU A 331 -15.33 -19.41 3.47
CA GLU A 331 -14.27 -20.41 3.72
C GLU A 331 -13.20 -19.84 4.67
N PRO A 332 -13.50 -19.67 5.97
CA PRO A 332 -12.59 -19.03 6.92
C PRO A 332 -11.22 -19.74 7.09
N GLU A 333 -11.17 -21.05 6.85
CA GLU A 333 -9.97 -21.88 7.05
C GLU A 333 -9.19 -22.17 5.76
N SER A 334 -9.43 -21.42 4.66
CA SER A 334 -8.67 -21.63 3.43
C SER A 334 -7.28 -21.02 3.49
N LEU A 335 -6.37 -21.44 2.57
CA LEU A 335 -5.00 -20.99 2.53
C LEU A 335 -4.89 -19.46 2.33
N GLU A 336 -4.19 -18.81 3.21
CA GLU A 336 -3.88 -17.38 3.17
C GLU A 336 -2.75 -17.06 2.17
N GLN A 337 -2.74 -15.84 1.64
CA GLN A 337 -1.71 -15.35 0.73
C GLN A 337 -0.34 -15.22 1.43
N PHE A 338 -0.36 -14.78 2.67
CA PHE A 338 0.77 -14.64 3.58
C PHE A 338 0.25 -14.64 5.02
N GLU A 339 1.14 -14.92 5.96
CA GLU A 339 0.85 -14.91 7.39
C GLU A 339 0.60 -13.49 7.90
N ILE A 340 -0.48 -13.29 8.66
CA ILE A 340 -0.76 -12.06 9.41
C ILE A 340 -0.14 -12.15 10.81
N SER A 341 0.26 -11.02 11.39
CA SER A 341 0.93 -10.97 12.68
C SER A 341 0.06 -10.39 13.79
N ASP A 342 -0.94 -9.58 13.45
CA ASP A 342 -1.91 -9.03 14.40
C ASP A 342 -3.31 -9.52 14.04
N GLU A 343 -3.79 -10.48 14.82
CA GLU A 343 -5.09 -11.15 14.63
C GLU A 343 -6.23 -10.48 15.41
N ARG A 344 -5.97 -9.37 16.09
CA ARG A 344 -6.99 -8.69 16.88
C ARG A 344 -8.20 -8.30 16.05
N SER A 345 -9.36 -8.41 16.70
CA SER A 345 -10.64 -8.00 16.15
C SER A 345 -10.70 -6.49 15.86
N THR A 346 -11.63 -6.11 15.03
CA THR A 346 -11.93 -4.71 14.72
C THR A 346 -12.20 -3.88 15.96
N GLU A 347 -12.93 -4.43 16.95
CA GLU A 347 -13.27 -3.73 18.18
C GLU A 347 -12.03 -3.55 19.10
N GLU A 348 -11.14 -4.54 19.20
CA GLU A 348 -9.88 -4.40 19.95
C GLU A 348 -8.97 -3.35 19.36
N ILE A 349 -8.84 -3.28 18.03
CA ILE A 349 -8.05 -2.23 17.36
C ILE A 349 -8.69 -0.86 17.57
N LYS A 350 -10.00 -0.74 17.47
CA LYS A 350 -10.73 0.50 17.77
C LYS A 350 -10.48 0.97 19.20
N GLN A 351 -10.57 0.07 20.19
CA GLN A 351 -10.29 0.39 21.59
C GLN A 351 -8.82 0.82 21.79
N MET A 352 -7.87 0.16 21.14
CA MET A 352 -6.46 0.55 21.15
C MET A 352 -6.28 1.98 20.62
N ILE A 353 -6.88 2.31 19.47
CA ILE A 353 -6.82 3.65 18.86
C ILE A 353 -7.41 4.70 19.84
N GLN A 354 -8.59 4.42 20.39
CA GLN A 354 -9.28 5.31 21.31
C GLN A 354 -8.53 5.50 22.65
N SER A 355 -7.90 4.45 23.16
CA SER A 355 -7.09 4.55 24.38
C SER A 355 -5.87 5.47 24.26
N GLN A 356 -5.43 5.73 23.04
CA GLN A 356 -4.34 6.65 22.72
C GLN A 356 -4.81 8.07 22.35
N GLY A 357 -6.11 8.36 22.51
CA GLY A 357 -6.69 9.68 22.26
C GLY A 357 -6.97 9.97 20.80
N TYR A 358 -7.11 8.93 19.97
CA TYR A 358 -7.51 9.04 18.58
C TYR A 358 -8.94 8.57 18.36
N GLU A 359 -9.58 9.07 17.31
CA GLU A 359 -10.90 8.64 16.84
C GLU A 359 -10.77 7.77 15.59
N VAL A 360 -11.59 6.73 15.52
CA VAL A 360 -11.70 5.88 14.33
C VAL A 360 -12.62 6.54 13.32
N VAL A 361 -12.15 6.68 12.08
CA VAL A 361 -12.92 7.19 10.95
C VAL A 361 -13.24 6.03 10.00
N TRP A 362 -14.53 5.77 9.82
CA TRP A 362 -15.04 4.73 8.93
C TRP A 362 -15.27 5.23 7.50
N LYS A 363 -15.48 6.55 7.36
CA LYS A 363 -15.76 7.23 6.11
C LYS A 363 -15.20 8.65 6.15
N ASP A 364 -14.30 8.99 5.26
CA ASP A 364 -13.68 10.31 5.14
C ASP A 364 -14.01 11.04 3.83
N TRP A 365 -14.80 10.42 2.95
CA TRP A 365 -15.13 10.94 1.65
C TRP A 365 -16.56 10.59 1.24
N ASP A 366 -17.26 11.53 0.56
CA ASP A 366 -18.62 11.35 0.11
C ASP A 366 -18.78 11.78 -1.36
N LYS A 367 -19.25 10.85 -2.20
CA LYS A 367 -19.48 11.06 -3.63
C LYS A 367 -20.50 12.18 -3.91
N SER A 368 -21.38 12.50 -2.97
CA SER A 368 -22.40 13.54 -3.17
C SER A 368 -21.82 14.92 -3.42
N TYR A 369 -20.62 15.22 -2.93
CA TYR A 369 -19.93 16.48 -3.19
C TYR A 369 -19.43 16.64 -4.65
N PHE A 370 -19.42 15.57 -5.44
CA PHE A 370 -18.95 15.56 -6.83
C PHE A 370 -20.07 15.37 -7.85
N LYS A 371 -21.31 15.15 -7.41
CA LYS A 371 -22.47 15.21 -8.29
C LYS A 371 -22.80 16.69 -8.56
N ILE A 372 -22.03 17.28 -9.48
CA ILE A 372 -22.52 18.48 -10.18
C ILE A 372 -23.60 17.97 -11.12
N VAL A 373 -24.81 18.45 -10.89
CA VAL A 373 -26.00 18.23 -11.70
C VAL A 373 -25.75 18.69 -13.14
#